data_f5ad4022ccca4f115defcda3773a146f
#
_entry.id   f5ad4022ccca4f115defcda3773a146f
#
_cell.length_a   1.000
_cell.length_b   1.000
_cell.length_c   1.000
_cell.angle_alpha   90.00
_cell.angle_beta   90.00
_cell.angle_gamma   90.00
#
_symmetry.space_group_name_H-M   'P 1'
#
loop_
_entity.id
_entity.type
_entity.pdbx_description
1 polymer ?
#
loop_
_entity_poly.entity_id
_entity_poly.type
_entity_poly.pdbx_seq_one_letter_code
_entity_poly.pdbx_strand_id
1 'polypeptide(L)' 'MIKELEDMIMAREKKLTAIYNAKAAVGEECRKQLDKERDKLLIEVNAIKEAITRLKALKEMGWIKEEERQCD' A
#
# COMPACT_ATOMS: atom_id res chain seq x y z
N MET A 1 -12.27 7.65 -2.59
CA MET A 1 -11.29 7.67 -1.48
C MET A 1 -10.63 6.31 -1.27
N ILE A 2 -11.41 5.27 -1.05
CA ILE A 2 -10.82 3.94 -0.86
C ILE A 2 -10.07 3.49 -2.10
N LYS A 3 -10.61 3.75 -3.28
CA LYS A 3 -9.94 3.35 -4.50
C LYS A 3 -8.58 4.02 -4.65
N GLU A 4 -8.47 5.27 -4.25
CA GLU A 4 -7.19 5.97 -4.32
C GLU A 4 -6.18 5.31 -3.40
N LEU A 5 -6.62 4.90 -2.21
CA LEU A 5 -5.75 4.20 -1.28
C LEU A 5 -5.32 2.84 -1.83
N GLU A 6 -6.25 2.15 -2.47
CA GLU A 6 -5.91 0.87 -3.10
C GLU A 6 -4.92 1.05 -4.23
N ASP A 7 -5.06 2.11 -5.01
CA ASP A 7 -4.10 2.41 -6.07
C ASP A 7 -2.71 2.69 -5.48
N MET A 8 -2.67 3.37 -4.34
CA MET A 8 -1.39 3.62 -3.66
C MET A 8 -0.74 2.32 -3.21
N ILE A 9 -1.54 1.38 -2.72
CA ILE A 9 -1.02 0.07 -2.34
C ILE A 9 -0.47 -0.65 -3.56
N MET A 10 -1.19 -0.64 -4.66
CA MET A 10 -0.73 -1.30 -5.89
C MET A 10 0.59 -0.72 -6.38
N ALA A 11 0.72 0.60 -6.35
CA ALA A 11 1.96 1.23 -6.77
C ALA A 11 3.13 0.78 -5.90
N ARG A 12 2.91 0.67 -4.61
CA ARG A 12 3.95 0.24 -3.69
C ARG A 12 4.26 -1.24 -3.84
N GLU A 13 3.26 -2.05 -4.12
CA GLU A 13 3.48 -3.47 -4.35
C GLU A 13 4.31 -3.72 -5.61
N LYS A 14 4.11 -2.90 -6.64
CA LYS A 14 4.96 -2.99 -7.82
C LYS A 14 6.41 -2.68 -7.49
N LYS A 15 6.63 -1.69 -6.64
CA LYS A 15 7.98 -1.36 -6.21
C LYS A 15 8.58 -2.50 -5.39
N LEU A 16 7.79 -3.13 -4.54
CA LEU A 16 8.25 -4.28 -3.77
C LEU A 16 8.67 -5.42 -4.68
N THR A 17 7.89 -5.70 -5.71
CA THR A 17 8.23 -6.74 -6.67
C THR A 17 9.55 -6.41 -7.36
N ALA A 18 9.74 -5.15 -7.75
CA ALA A 18 10.98 -4.72 -8.36
C ALA A 18 12.16 -4.89 -7.41
N ILE A 19 11.96 -4.62 -6.13
CA ILE A 19 13.00 -4.81 -5.13
C ILE A 19 13.36 -6.29 -5.00
N TYR A 20 12.38 -7.17 -4.93
CA TYR A 20 12.65 -8.60 -4.86
C TYR A 20 13.45 -9.08 -6.06
N ASN A 21 13.07 -8.62 -7.25
CA ASN A 21 13.79 -9.00 -8.47
C ASN A 21 15.20 -8.44 -8.45
N ALA A 22 15.39 -7.22 -8.00
CA ALA A 22 16.71 -6.62 -7.92
C ALA A 22 17.59 -7.35 -6.91
N LYS A 23 17.02 -7.78 -5.79
CA LYS A 23 17.79 -8.49 -4.77
C LYS A 23 18.40 -9.77 -5.30
N ALA A 24 17.75 -10.41 -6.24
CA ALA A 24 18.28 -11.65 -6.82
C ALA A 24 19.50 -11.40 -7.69
N ALA A 25 19.69 -10.16 -8.15
CA ALA A 25 20.74 -9.83 -9.11
C ALA A 25 21.89 -9.02 -8.52
N VAL A 26 21.84 -8.65 -7.23
CA VAL A 26 22.85 -7.78 -6.64
C VAL A 26 23.54 -8.44 -5.48
N GLY A 27 24.65 -7.84 -5.05
CA GLY A 27 25.43 -8.34 -3.93
C GLY A 27 24.83 -7.99 -2.58
N GLU A 28 25.50 -8.42 -1.53
CA GLU A 28 24.98 -8.33 -0.17
C GLU A 28 24.75 -6.90 0.30
N GLU A 29 25.65 -6.00 -0.04
CA GLU A 29 25.49 -4.61 0.40
C GLU A 29 24.27 -3.95 -0.22
N CYS A 30 24.06 -4.19 -1.49
CA CYS A 30 22.88 -3.66 -2.15
C CYS A 30 21.62 -4.30 -1.62
N ARG A 31 21.69 -5.56 -1.24
CA ARG A 31 20.53 -6.23 -0.62
C ARG A 31 20.13 -5.55 0.67
N LYS A 32 21.10 -5.16 1.48
CA LYS A 32 20.80 -4.49 2.74
C LYS A 32 20.06 -3.17 2.51
N GLN A 33 20.48 -2.42 1.50
CA GLN A 33 19.78 -1.18 1.18
C GLN A 33 18.38 -1.45 0.63
N LEU A 34 18.26 -2.46 -0.21
CA LEU A 34 16.96 -2.84 -0.74
C LEU A 34 16.03 -3.32 0.37
N ASP A 35 16.58 -4.02 1.37
CA ASP A 35 15.77 -4.44 2.51
C ASP A 35 15.25 -3.25 3.30
N LYS A 36 16.04 -2.21 3.45
CA LYS A 36 15.58 -1.00 4.14
C LYS A 36 14.45 -0.34 3.39
N GLU A 37 14.56 -0.25 2.07
CA GLU A 37 13.50 0.32 1.26
C GLU A 37 12.25 -0.54 1.29
N ARG A 38 12.44 -1.86 1.26
CA ARG A 38 11.31 -2.77 1.38
C ARG A 38 10.58 -2.54 2.70
N ASP A 39 11.32 -2.41 3.80
CA ASP A 39 10.70 -2.22 5.10
C ASP A 39 9.90 -0.93 5.14
N LYS A 40 10.41 0.15 4.55
CA LYS A 40 9.67 1.40 4.48
C LYS A 40 8.37 1.23 3.69
N LEU A 41 8.45 0.55 2.56
CA LEU A 41 7.27 0.33 1.73
C LEU A 41 6.24 -0.53 2.45
N LEU A 42 6.70 -1.55 3.18
CA LEU A 42 5.79 -2.40 3.94
C LEU A 42 5.07 -1.61 5.04
N ILE A 43 5.78 -0.74 5.71
CA ILE A 43 5.16 0.11 6.72
C ILE A 43 4.11 1.01 6.09
N GLU A 44 4.42 1.59 4.94
CA GLU A 44 3.47 2.45 4.24
C GLU A 44 2.25 1.67 3.79
N VAL A 45 2.47 0.48 3.23
CA VAL A 45 1.37 -0.36 2.77
C VAL A 45 0.46 -0.75 3.95
N ASN A 46 1.06 -1.13 5.07
CA ASN A 46 0.28 -1.50 6.23
C ASN A 46 -0.53 -0.33 6.78
N ALA A 47 0.05 0.86 6.80
CA ALA A 47 -0.67 2.05 7.24
C ALA A 47 -1.86 2.35 6.32
N ILE A 48 -1.66 2.20 5.03
CA ILE A 48 -2.74 2.42 4.07
C ILE A 48 -3.84 1.37 4.24
N LYS A 49 -3.45 0.12 4.44
CA LYS A 49 -4.43 -0.95 4.66
C LYS A 49 -5.24 -0.71 5.92
N GLU A 50 -4.62 -0.21 6.97
CA GLU A 50 -5.34 0.15 8.18
C GLU A 50 -6.34 1.27 7.92
N ALA A 51 -5.94 2.28 7.16
CA ALA A 51 -6.83 3.37 6.81
C ALA A 51 -8.04 2.85 6.03
N ILE A 52 -7.81 1.95 5.09
CA ILE A 52 -8.90 1.37 4.33
C ILE A 52 -9.85 0.60 5.25
N THR A 53 -9.31 -0.19 6.16
CA THR A 53 -10.13 -0.95 7.09
C THR A 53 -10.99 -0.04 7.94
N ARG A 54 -10.41 1.05 8.44
CA ARG A 54 -11.15 2.02 9.24
C ARG A 54 -12.24 2.71 8.44
N LEU A 55 -11.94 3.08 7.20
CA LEU A 55 -12.93 3.73 6.36
C LEU A 55 -14.10 2.79 6.05
N LYS A 56 -13.79 1.53 5.77
CA LYS A 56 -14.83 0.55 5.53
C LYS A 56 -15.72 0.36 6.75
N ALA A 57 -15.11 0.31 7.92
CA ALA A 57 -15.88 0.17 9.16
C ALA A 57 -16.78 1.39 9.37
N LEU A 58 -16.27 2.59 9.11
CA LEU A 58 -17.06 3.79 9.25
C LEU A 58 -18.23 3.82 8.27
N LYS A 59 -18.00 3.34 7.05
CA LYS A 59 -19.08 3.26 6.07
C LYS A 59 -20.17 2.29 6.52
N GLU A 60 -19.75 1.16 7.08
CA GLU A 60 -20.73 0.17 7.56
C GLU A 60 -21.52 0.70 8.74
N MET A 61 -20.92 1.55 9.57
CA MET A 61 -21.60 2.15 10.69
C MET A 61 -22.43 3.35 10.29
N GLY A 62 -22.38 3.75 9.03
CA GLY A 62 -23.14 4.90 8.56
C GLY A 62 -22.50 6.24 8.82
N TRP A 63 -21.26 6.29 9.30
CA TRP A 63 -20.57 7.53 9.55
C TRP A 63 -20.14 8.25 8.29
N ILE A 64 -19.85 7.47 7.24
CA ILE A 64 -19.45 8.03 5.95
C ILE A 64 -20.51 7.64 4.96
N LYS A 65 -21.01 8.63 4.23
CA LYS A 65 -22.01 8.37 3.21
C LYS A 65 -21.35 7.84 1.96
N GLU A 66 -22.15 7.12 1.20
CA GLU A 66 -21.66 6.49 -0.01
C GLU A 66 -21.83 7.34 -1.23
N GLU A 67 -21.76 8.63 -1.07
CA GLU A 67 -22.00 9.50 -2.21
C GLU A 67 -21.02 9.30 -3.30
N GLU A 68 -19.86 8.87 -2.95
CA GLU A 68 -18.84 8.68 -3.96
C GLU A 68 -19.32 7.73 -5.03
N ARG A 69 -20.25 6.88 -4.72
CA ARG A 69 -20.73 5.99 -5.75
C ARG A 69 -21.63 6.71 -6.73
N GLN A 70 -22.08 7.88 -6.38
CA GLN A 70 -22.87 8.64 -7.33
C GLN A 70 -22.07 9.16 -8.44
N CYS A 71 -20.84 9.29 -8.26
CA CYS A 71 -19.98 9.72 -9.34
C CYS A 71 -20.02 8.75 -10.49
N ASP A 72 -20.59 7.67 -10.24
CA ASP A 72 -20.69 6.66 -11.29
C ASP A 72 -21.62 7.03 -12.40
#